data_ff9895aa6ac0b189e3a0f7b79aff6211
#
_entry.id   ff9895aa6ac0b189e3a0f7b79aff6211
#
_cell.length_a   1.000
_cell.length_b   1.000
_cell.length_c   1.000
_cell.angle_alpha   90.00
_cell.angle_beta   90.00
_cell.angle_gamma   90.00
#
_symmetry.space_group_name_H-M   'P 1'
#
loop_
_entity.id
_entity.type
_entity.pdbx_description
1 polymer ?
#
loop_
_entity_poly.entity_id
_entity_poly.type
_entity_poly.pdbx_seq_one_letter_code
_entity_poly.pdbx_strand_id
1 'polypeptide(L)'
;MNQLKPVLIEDFNEIKSPSSLQYSPDEKTLAFTLVQPDKENNKYSKNLWIMEENKEAVQLTSSGKDGNFIWEDDQTILFVSERSEKKDDLEEKTTFYRINIHGGEAKQAFSVSRSVSFFKKLSDGLYCMGIEENRNSLLLDADEKLRKEEKDYHVIDEVPVWGNGRGFISGVRTCLYLYEEKTGTLKKLTAKNFDTASVCVSNEALLILGKEWENLIDQTDSVLLYDIKEKKLTTLVEQKNLMISRAVFADEKIVMTATDGKPYGEGQYHDIYEYDETLQKPVKKVQANCLLGVDIMTDCQYSHGESLVVANDGTIYAIAQHGYKDGIISYKREADGSYEENEACAWNGLVCEIASGKGKLSFAAMKANGFCEIYEYKDGTVTKKTSFNDAYTETHFISKAKHMPFVNKDGVTIDGWVLEPKDYDPSKSYPGVLEIHGGPRCTYGEVFFHEMQVWASKGWFVFFCNPRGSEGYGEVFADLRGKYGTIDYEDLMEFADHVLAAYPQIDIAKIGAAGGSYGGFMCNWIEGHTDRFAAIASQRSVSNWVSDFGCSEIGVTFDQNEILATPWNGMEKMWDCSPLKYACNAKTPILFI
;
A
#
# COMPACT_ATOMS: atom_id res chain seq x y z
N MET A 1 7.72 20.54 -34.58
CA MET A 1 7.35 19.96 -33.29
C MET A 1 8.64 19.89 -32.47
N ASN A 2 8.64 20.39 -31.25
CA ASN A 2 9.80 20.21 -30.37
C ASN A 2 9.95 18.71 -30.10
N GLN A 3 11.18 18.21 -30.21
CA GLN A 3 11.47 16.81 -29.90
C GLN A 3 11.23 16.59 -28.39
N LEU A 4 10.39 15.58 -28.03
CA LEU A 4 10.13 15.24 -26.65
C LEU A 4 11.43 14.76 -25.97
N LYS A 5 11.65 15.19 -24.72
CA LYS A 5 12.78 14.77 -23.92
C LYS A 5 12.69 13.28 -23.55
N PRO A 6 13.79 12.56 -23.39
CA PRO A 6 13.76 11.24 -22.79
C PRO A 6 13.40 11.33 -21.30
N VAL A 7 12.79 10.30 -20.74
CA VAL A 7 12.66 10.14 -19.29
C VAL A 7 14.04 9.73 -18.74
N LEU A 8 14.52 10.46 -17.74
CA LEU A 8 15.80 10.23 -17.07
C LEU A 8 15.60 9.68 -15.65
N ILE A 9 16.61 9.06 -15.09
CA ILE A 9 16.54 8.55 -13.69
C ILE A 9 16.24 9.69 -12.72
N GLU A 10 16.80 10.86 -12.94
CA GLU A 10 16.64 12.04 -12.08
C GLU A 10 15.25 12.64 -12.13
N ASP A 11 14.45 12.39 -13.16
CA ASP A 11 13.12 12.95 -13.34
C ASP A 11 12.12 12.45 -12.30
N PHE A 12 12.43 11.35 -11.63
CA PHE A 12 11.70 10.88 -10.46
C PHE A 12 11.43 12.00 -9.44
N ASN A 13 12.36 12.95 -9.29
CA ASN A 13 12.22 14.09 -8.38
C ASN A 13 11.19 15.15 -8.84
N GLU A 14 10.76 15.11 -10.11
CA GLU A 14 9.79 16.05 -10.66
C GLU A 14 8.33 15.57 -10.49
N ILE A 15 8.15 14.27 -10.25
CA ILE A 15 6.84 13.63 -10.17
C ILE A 15 6.19 13.91 -8.81
N LYS A 16 4.92 14.29 -8.83
CA LYS A 16 4.14 14.63 -7.65
C LYS A 16 2.98 13.67 -7.48
N SER A 17 2.68 13.32 -6.22
CA SER A 17 1.56 12.44 -5.88
C SER A 17 0.69 13.08 -4.79
N PRO A 18 -0.59 13.41 -5.10
CA PRO A 18 -1.55 13.80 -4.07
C PRO A 18 -1.91 12.58 -3.21
N SER A 19 -2.14 12.79 -1.92
CA SER A 19 -2.48 11.74 -0.96
C SER A 19 -3.19 12.28 0.28
N SER A 20 -3.76 11.38 1.08
CA SER A 20 -4.46 11.67 2.34
C SER A 20 -5.68 12.59 2.12
N LEU A 21 -6.49 12.27 1.12
CA LEU A 21 -7.69 13.04 0.79
C LEU A 21 -8.70 13.01 1.93
N GLN A 22 -9.12 14.18 2.41
CA GLN A 22 -10.15 14.32 3.44
C GLN A 22 -11.03 15.52 3.17
N TYR A 23 -12.35 15.34 3.21
CA TYR A 23 -13.29 16.45 3.17
C TYR A 23 -13.41 17.12 4.54
N SER A 24 -13.67 18.45 4.54
CA SER A 24 -14.11 19.18 5.72
C SER A 24 -15.42 18.58 6.28
N PRO A 25 -15.75 18.80 7.57
CA PRO A 25 -17.00 18.28 8.15
C PRO A 25 -18.27 18.71 7.40
N ASP A 26 -18.28 19.91 6.79
CA ASP A 26 -19.38 20.39 5.95
C ASP A 26 -19.31 19.90 4.48
N GLU A 27 -18.32 19.05 4.16
CA GLU A 27 -18.07 18.41 2.85
C GLU A 27 -17.88 19.37 1.66
N LYS A 28 -17.52 20.63 1.91
CA LYS A 28 -17.31 21.63 0.84
C LYS A 28 -15.87 21.77 0.38
N THR A 29 -14.92 21.49 1.26
CA THR A 29 -13.49 21.65 0.99
C THR A 29 -12.78 20.32 1.12
N LEU A 30 -12.07 19.91 0.08
CA LEU A 30 -11.16 18.78 0.11
C LEU A 30 -9.78 19.27 0.55
N ALA A 31 -9.20 18.68 1.59
CA ALA A 31 -7.80 18.84 1.94
C ALA A 31 -7.02 17.58 1.57
N PHE A 32 -5.76 17.75 1.22
CA PHE A 32 -4.85 16.66 0.87
C PHE A 32 -3.40 17.06 1.08
N THR A 33 -2.50 16.08 1.11
CA THR A 33 -1.06 16.31 1.03
C THR A 33 -0.58 16.15 -0.41
N LEU A 34 0.29 17.03 -0.88
CA LEU A 34 1.05 16.82 -2.11
C LEU A 34 2.45 16.36 -1.73
N VAL A 35 2.81 15.17 -2.19
CA VAL A 35 4.08 14.51 -1.88
C VAL A 35 4.99 14.57 -3.11
N GLN A 36 6.25 14.93 -2.89
CA GLN A 36 7.28 15.00 -3.94
C GLN A 36 8.62 14.51 -3.38
N PRO A 37 9.39 13.70 -4.10
CA PRO A 37 10.74 13.32 -3.69
C PRO A 37 11.67 14.53 -3.56
N ASP A 38 12.51 14.51 -2.53
CA ASP A 38 13.57 15.50 -2.27
C ASP A 38 14.91 14.76 -2.25
N LYS A 39 15.58 14.74 -3.39
CA LYS A 39 16.85 14.05 -3.57
C LYS A 39 17.96 14.59 -2.67
N GLU A 40 18.00 15.92 -2.46
CA GLU A 40 19.07 16.55 -1.69
C GLU A 40 19.05 16.10 -0.23
N ASN A 41 17.85 15.96 0.33
CA ASN A 41 17.66 15.52 1.71
C ASN A 41 17.37 14.01 1.85
N ASN A 42 17.29 13.26 0.73
CA ASN A 42 16.90 11.85 0.69
C ASN A 42 15.59 11.58 1.44
N LYS A 43 14.56 12.38 1.18
CA LYS A 43 13.26 12.37 1.84
C LYS A 43 12.14 12.66 0.85
N TYR A 44 10.91 12.64 1.36
CA TYR A 44 9.74 13.16 0.67
C TYR A 44 9.34 14.50 1.28
N SER A 45 9.25 15.53 0.44
CA SER A 45 8.63 16.82 0.78
C SER A 45 7.12 16.66 0.78
N LYS A 46 6.45 17.13 1.85
CA LYS A 46 5.00 17.06 2.02
C LYS A 46 4.47 18.43 2.41
N ASN A 47 3.43 18.88 1.69
CA ASN A 47 2.73 20.12 2.02
C ASN A 47 1.23 19.89 1.94
N LEU A 48 0.47 20.63 2.76
CA LEU A 48 -0.98 20.62 2.73
C LEU A 48 -1.50 21.49 1.60
N TRP A 49 -2.50 20.99 0.92
CA TRP A 49 -3.26 21.65 -0.13
C TRP A 49 -4.74 21.57 0.19
N ILE A 50 -5.51 22.52 -0.34
CA ILE A 50 -6.97 22.52 -0.26
C ILE A 50 -7.58 22.75 -1.64
N MET A 51 -8.78 22.26 -1.83
CA MET A 51 -9.59 22.46 -3.02
C MET A 51 -11.05 22.63 -2.63
N GLU A 52 -11.57 23.83 -2.80
CA GLU A 52 -12.99 24.14 -2.63
C GLU A 52 -13.78 23.74 -3.90
N GLU A 53 -15.08 23.55 -3.75
CA GLU A 53 -15.95 23.22 -4.88
C GLU A 53 -15.82 24.27 -6.00
N ASN A 54 -15.63 23.81 -7.25
CA ASN A 54 -15.45 24.63 -8.45
C ASN A 54 -14.25 25.62 -8.44
N LYS A 55 -13.27 25.40 -7.56
CA LYS A 55 -12.01 26.15 -7.56
C LYS A 55 -10.83 25.24 -7.86
N GLU A 56 -9.73 25.85 -8.26
CA GLU A 56 -8.44 25.14 -8.40
C GLU A 56 -7.87 24.80 -7.03
N ALA A 57 -7.03 23.78 -6.99
CA ALA A 57 -6.29 23.41 -5.78
C ALA A 57 -5.29 24.51 -5.40
N VAL A 58 -5.23 24.85 -4.11
CA VAL A 58 -4.37 25.91 -3.57
C VAL A 58 -3.46 25.32 -2.50
N GLN A 59 -2.17 25.63 -2.58
CA GLN A 59 -1.20 25.25 -1.57
C GLN A 59 -1.44 26.02 -0.27
N LEU A 60 -1.63 25.30 0.83
CA LEU A 60 -1.91 25.89 2.14
C LEU A 60 -0.64 26.04 2.99
N THR A 61 0.30 25.10 2.90
CA THR A 61 1.58 25.15 3.62
C THR A 61 2.78 24.93 2.68
N SER A 62 3.97 25.36 3.09
CA SER A 62 5.17 25.36 2.24
C SER A 62 6.45 24.92 2.93
N SER A 63 6.36 24.28 4.11
CA SER A 63 7.57 23.87 4.85
C SER A 63 8.26 22.64 4.25
N GLY A 64 7.56 21.87 3.43
CA GLY A 64 8.02 20.55 2.94
C GLY A 64 8.00 19.45 3.99
N LYS A 65 7.53 19.73 5.21
CA LYS A 65 7.60 18.84 6.39
C LYS A 65 6.24 18.65 7.07
N ASP A 66 5.15 18.87 6.36
CA ASP A 66 3.80 18.87 6.88
C ASP A 66 3.10 17.58 6.45
N GLY A 67 2.75 16.75 7.42
CA GLY A 67 2.09 15.45 7.18
C GLY A 67 0.91 15.25 8.09
N ASN A 68 0.39 14.07 8.16
CA ASN A 68 -0.72 13.60 8.99
C ASN A 68 -1.60 14.72 9.55
N PHE A 69 -2.76 14.90 8.97
CA PHE A 69 -3.66 16.00 9.35
C PHE A 69 -5.09 15.49 9.61
N ILE A 70 -5.86 16.30 10.32
CA ILE A 70 -7.30 16.15 10.50
C ILE A 70 -8.00 17.51 10.41
N TRP A 71 -9.26 17.52 10.08
CA TRP A 71 -10.14 18.67 10.26
C TRP A 71 -10.57 18.79 11.72
N GLU A 72 -10.37 19.96 12.34
CA GLU A 72 -10.93 20.26 13.66
C GLU A 72 -12.35 20.84 13.55
N ASP A 73 -12.58 21.62 12.51
CA ASP A 73 -13.87 22.20 12.10
C ASP A 73 -13.83 22.48 10.58
N ASP A 74 -14.85 23.17 10.04
CA ASP A 74 -14.97 23.43 8.61
C ASP A 74 -13.86 24.35 8.05
N GLN A 75 -13.07 24.98 8.91
CA GLN A 75 -12.07 25.99 8.51
C GLN A 75 -10.68 25.74 9.09
N THR A 76 -10.55 24.85 10.04
CA THR A 76 -9.30 24.65 10.79
C THR A 76 -8.76 23.24 10.59
N ILE A 77 -7.50 23.14 10.18
CA ILE A 77 -6.75 21.90 10.07
C ILE A 77 -5.73 21.82 11.19
N LEU A 78 -5.71 20.70 11.92
CA LEU A 78 -4.66 20.30 12.85
C LEU A 78 -3.75 19.28 12.15
N PHE A 79 -2.44 19.50 12.17
CA PHE A 79 -1.49 18.66 11.48
C PHE A 79 -0.16 18.51 12.22
N VAL A 80 0.57 17.44 11.91
CA VAL A 80 1.93 17.21 12.41
C VAL A 80 2.95 17.86 11.49
N SER A 81 3.97 18.53 12.07
CA SER A 81 5.06 19.12 11.30
C SER A 81 6.38 19.12 12.06
N GLU A 82 7.46 18.84 11.32
CA GLU A 82 8.84 18.94 11.81
C GLU A 82 9.51 20.30 11.46
N ARG A 83 8.72 21.36 11.18
CA ARG A 83 9.22 22.65 10.66
C ARG A 83 10.13 23.41 11.62
N SER A 84 9.99 23.21 12.93
CA SER A 84 10.71 23.97 13.97
C SER A 84 11.75 23.17 14.75
N GLU A 85 11.95 21.90 14.43
CA GLU A 85 12.77 21.03 15.27
C GLU A 85 14.24 21.01 14.84
N LYS A 86 15.12 21.40 15.79
CA LYS A 86 16.45 20.80 15.87
C LYS A 86 16.24 19.44 16.52
N LYS A 87 16.34 18.36 15.77
CA LYS A 87 16.26 17.00 16.34
C LYS A 87 17.39 16.83 17.34
N ASP A 88 17.04 16.73 18.61
CA ASP A 88 17.85 15.96 19.54
C ASP A 88 17.52 14.49 19.28
N ASP A 89 18.49 13.69 18.84
CA ASP A 89 18.30 12.28 18.46
C ASP A 89 17.77 11.39 19.61
N LEU A 90 17.63 11.95 20.80
CA LEU A 90 17.19 11.27 22.02
C LEU A 90 15.76 11.65 22.45
N GLU A 91 15.16 12.66 21.85
CA GLU A 91 13.82 13.15 22.23
C GLU A 91 12.77 12.67 21.24
N GLU A 92 11.97 11.69 21.65
CA GLU A 92 10.74 11.35 20.92
C GLU A 92 9.71 12.44 21.16
N LYS A 93 9.44 13.25 20.14
CA LYS A 93 8.48 14.35 20.25
C LYS A 93 7.70 14.52 18.95
N THR A 94 6.39 14.66 19.07
CA THR A 94 5.52 15.03 17.96
C THR A 94 4.94 16.41 18.21
N THR A 95 5.09 17.34 17.26
CA THR A 95 4.60 18.71 17.37
C THR A 95 3.44 18.94 16.40
N PHE A 96 2.34 19.44 16.94
CA PHE A 96 1.10 19.72 16.24
C PHE A 96 0.95 21.21 15.97
N TYR A 97 0.41 21.53 14.78
CA TYR A 97 0.16 22.88 14.31
C TYR A 97 -1.27 23.04 13.85
N ARG A 98 -1.84 24.24 14.02
CA ARG A 98 -3.14 24.64 13.46
C ARG A 98 -2.95 25.66 12.35
N ILE A 99 -3.76 25.53 11.30
CA ILE A 99 -3.87 26.51 10.23
C ILE A 99 -5.32 26.71 9.82
N ASN A 100 -5.70 27.97 9.54
CA ASN A 100 -7.01 28.24 8.93
C ASN A 100 -6.90 28.13 7.41
N ILE A 101 -7.90 27.53 6.75
CA ILE A 101 -7.90 27.32 5.31
C ILE A 101 -7.96 28.61 4.49
N HIS A 102 -8.40 29.71 5.06
CA HIS A 102 -8.41 31.02 4.40
C HIS A 102 -7.06 31.74 4.43
N GLY A 103 -6.03 31.08 4.95
CA GLY A 103 -4.67 31.57 4.99
C GLY A 103 -4.22 32.03 6.38
N GLY A 104 -3.06 32.61 6.42
CA GLY A 104 -2.34 32.97 7.65
C GLY A 104 -1.17 32.03 7.91
N GLU A 105 -0.50 32.23 9.04
CA GLU A 105 0.63 31.42 9.45
C GLU A 105 0.17 30.24 10.32
N ALA A 106 0.72 29.06 10.06
CA ALA A 106 0.49 27.90 10.90
C ALA A 106 1.10 28.13 12.30
N LYS A 107 0.29 27.98 13.35
CA LYS A 107 0.68 28.19 14.73
C LYS A 107 0.83 26.85 15.45
N GLN A 108 1.89 26.72 16.23
CA GLN A 108 2.05 25.58 17.10
C GLN A 108 0.86 25.49 18.08
N ALA A 109 0.21 24.34 18.11
CA ALA A 109 -0.91 24.06 18.99
C ALA A 109 -0.42 23.47 20.31
N PHE A 110 0.21 22.30 20.22
CA PHE A 110 0.75 21.56 21.35
C PHE A 110 1.86 20.61 20.88
N SER A 111 2.51 19.95 21.83
CA SER A 111 3.47 18.89 21.55
C SER A 111 3.22 17.72 22.50
N VAL A 112 3.52 16.51 22.03
CA VAL A 112 3.48 15.28 22.80
C VAL A 112 4.89 14.70 22.85
N SER A 113 5.43 14.42 24.03
CA SER A 113 6.76 13.83 24.21
C SER A 113 6.72 12.31 23.94
N ARG A 114 6.24 11.93 22.77
CA ARG A 114 6.15 10.56 22.24
C ARG A 114 6.09 10.64 20.70
N SER A 115 6.42 9.55 20.04
CA SER A 115 6.18 9.36 18.60
C SER A 115 4.73 9.00 18.35
N VAL A 116 3.98 9.92 17.70
CA VAL A 116 2.56 9.72 17.33
C VAL A 116 2.49 9.30 15.87
N SER A 117 2.04 8.08 15.60
CA SER A 117 1.92 7.52 14.26
C SER A 117 0.65 7.98 13.53
N PHE A 118 -0.46 8.10 14.26
CA PHE A 118 -1.73 8.64 13.77
C PHE A 118 -2.52 9.29 14.88
N PHE A 119 -3.50 10.13 14.53
CA PHE A 119 -4.42 10.73 15.50
C PHE A 119 -5.78 11.03 14.85
N LYS A 120 -6.83 11.05 15.66
CA LYS A 120 -8.19 11.43 15.25
C LYS A 120 -8.82 12.29 16.35
N LYS A 121 -9.70 13.23 15.96
CA LYS A 121 -10.48 14.04 16.90
C LYS A 121 -11.67 13.23 17.43
N LEU A 122 -11.88 13.23 18.73
CA LEU A 122 -13.07 12.65 19.37
C LEU A 122 -14.10 13.75 19.75
N SER A 123 -13.60 14.86 20.27
CA SER A 123 -14.37 16.07 20.56
C SER A 123 -13.41 17.25 20.66
N ASP A 124 -13.91 18.46 20.97
CA ASP A 124 -13.05 19.63 21.10
C ASP A 124 -12.00 19.45 22.20
N GLY A 125 -10.73 19.51 21.79
CA GLY A 125 -9.57 19.33 22.66
C GLY A 125 -9.36 17.89 23.17
N LEU A 126 -10.10 16.90 22.66
CA LEU A 126 -9.92 15.49 22.99
C LEU A 126 -9.59 14.68 21.71
N TYR A 127 -8.48 13.98 21.75
CA TYR A 127 -7.97 13.20 20.60
C TYR A 127 -7.68 11.77 21.02
N CYS A 128 -7.83 10.82 20.11
CA CYS A 128 -7.16 9.53 20.23
C CYS A 128 -5.87 9.57 19.40
N MET A 129 -4.80 8.95 19.91
CA MET A 129 -3.47 8.94 19.30
C MET A 129 -2.88 7.55 19.34
N GLY A 130 -2.41 7.05 18.20
CA GLY A 130 -1.57 5.87 18.12
C GLY A 130 -0.13 6.26 18.47
N ILE A 131 0.41 5.65 19.52
CA ILE A 131 1.75 5.94 20.02
C ILE A 131 2.56 4.65 20.00
N GLU A 132 3.71 4.68 19.32
CA GLU A 132 4.64 3.55 19.34
C GLU A 132 5.33 3.46 20.70
N GLU A 133 5.29 2.27 21.28
CA GLU A 133 5.97 1.94 22.54
C GLU A 133 6.74 0.65 22.38
N ASN A 134 7.97 0.63 22.87
CA ASN A 134 8.73 -0.60 23.01
C ASN A 134 8.55 -1.14 24.44
N ARG A 135 7.83 -2.26 24.60
CA ARG A 135 7.58 -2.89 25.90
C ARG A 135 8.85 -3.42 26.58
N ASN A 136 9.90 -3.66 25.76
CA ASN A 136 11.20 -4.14 26.23
C ASN A 136 12.14 -2.99 26.61
N SER A 137 11.77 -1.75 26.30
CA SER A 137 12.50 -0.58 26.76
C SER A 137 12.27 -0.39 28.26
N LEU A 138 13.34 -0.43 29.01
CA LEU A 138 13.34 -0.13 30.45
C LEU A 138 13.27 1.38 30.74
N LEU A 139 13.20 2.23 29.71
CA LEU A 139 13.78 3.55 29.75
C LEU A 139 12.82 4.69 29.43
N LEU A 140 11.50 4.47 29.40
CA LEU A 140 10.54 5.55 29.18
C LEU A 140 10.72 6.73 30.18
N ASP A 141 11.25 6.44 31.38
CA ASP A 141 11.54 7.42 32.45
C ASP A 141 13.02 7.46 32.85
N ALA A 142 13.93 6.86 32.08
CA ALA A 142 15.33 6.74 32.42
C ALA A 142 16.13 8.03 32.09
N ASP A 143 17.26 8.19 32.75
CA ASP A 143 18.18 9.25 32.44
C ASP A 143 18.87 9.08 31.08
N GLU A 144 19.48 10.15 30.58
CA GLU A 144 20.13 10.20 29.26
C GLU A 144 21.23 9.13 29.10
N LYS A 145 21.93 8.77 30.18
CA LYS A 145 23.00 7.78 30.14
C LYS A 145 22.46 6.40 29.88
N LEU A 146 21.40 5.98 30.56
CA LEU A 146 20.73 4.69 30.34
C LEU A 146 20.12 4.60 28.95
N ARG A 147 19.52 5.69 28.45
CA ARG A 147 19.00 5.73 27.06
C ARG A 147 20.11 5.56 26.01
N LYS A 148 21.30 6.08 26.26
CA LYS A 148 22.46 5.88 25.38
C LYS A 148 22.96 4.44 25.43
N GLU A 149 23.01 3.84 26.61
CA GLU A 149 23.42 2.45 26.80
C GLU A 149 22.44 1.46 26.13
N GLU A 150 21.13 1.74 26.15
CA GLU A 150 20.12 0.90 25.50
C GLU A 150 20.27 0.82 23.97
N LYS A 151 20.89 1.82 23.34
CA LYS A 151 21.16 1.79 21.89
C LYS A 151 22.21 0.75 21.48
N ASP A 152 22.99 0.25 22.42
CA ASP A 152 24.11 -0.66 22.16
C ASP A 152 23.65 -2.15 22.06
N TYR A 153 22.39 -2.45 22.44
CA TYR A 153 21.84 -3.80 22.35
C TYR A 153 20.32 -3.80 22.11
N HIS A 154 19.82 -4.91 21.60
CA HIS A 154 18.39 -5.14 21.42
C HIS A 154 17.98 -6.43 22.14
N VAL A 155 16.85 -6.36 22.86
CA VAL A 155 16.22 -7.55 23.43
C VAL A 155 15.25 -8.11 22.37
N ILE A 156 15.51 -9.33 21.96
CA ILE A 156 14.73 -10.02 20.94
C ILE A 156 14.06 -11.22 21.60
N ASP A 157 12.75 -11.16 21.78
CA ASP A 157 11.94 -12.19 22.39
C ASP A 157 10.67 -12.53 21.59
N GLU A 158 10.56 -11.92 20.38
CA GLU A 158 9.42 -12.09 19.49
C GLU A 158 9.84 -12.29 18.03
N VAL A 159 8.94 -12.87 17.25
CA VAL A 159 9.05 -13.02 15.79
C VAL A 159 7.81 -12.39 15.15
N PRO A 160 7.96 -11.49 14.18
CA PRO A 160 9.21 -11.05 13.54
C PRO A 160 10.07 -10.15 14.44
N VAL A 161 11.40 -10.25 14.27
CA VAL A 161 12.38 -9.46 15.03
C VAL A 161 12.65 -8.11 14.39
N TRP A 162 12.45 -8.02 13.09
CA TRP A 162 12.78 -6.91 12.22
C TRP A 162 11.56 -6.50 11.39
N GLY A 163 11.45 -5.24 11.02
CA GLY A 163 10.46 -4.73 10.07
C GLY A 163 11.13 -3.88 9.00
N ASN A 164 10.80 -4.10 7.73
CA ASN A 164 11.35 -3.35 6.62
C ASN A 164 11.05 -1.85 6.80
N GLY A 165 12.10 -1.00 6.74
CA GLY A 165 12.00 0.44 6.98
C GLY A 165 11.79 0.85 8.45
N ARG A 166 11.58 -0.10 9.39
CA ARG A 166 11.35 0.16 10.83
C ARG A 166 12.51 -0.30 11.72
N GLY A 167 13.36 -1.21 11.23
CA GLY A 167 14.44 -1.79 12.03
C GLY A 167 13.93 -2.86 13.01
N PHE A 168 14.51 -2.94 14.22
CA PHE A 168 14.11 -3.91 15.24
C PHE A 168 12.75 -3.56 15.82
N ILE A 169 11.79 -4.48 15.71
CA ILE A 169 10.38 -4.31 16.12
C ILE A 169 9.96 -5.24 17.27
N SER A 170 10.87 -6.08 17.78
CA SER A 170 10.58 -6.91 18.95
C SER A 170 10.14 -6.04 20.13
N GLY A 171 8.97 -6.32 20.68
CA GLY A 171 8.36 -5.55 21.76
C GLY A 171 7.70 -4.23 21.36
N VAL A 172 7.80 -3.79 20.10
CA VAL A 172 7.18 -2.54 19.63
C VAL A 172 5.69 -2.74 19.34
N ARG A 173 4.85 -1.87 19.88
CA ARG A 173 3.39 -1.84 19.67
C ARG A 173 2.90 -0.42 19.47
N THR A 174 1.96 -0.24 18.57
CA THR A 174 1.18 0.99 18.47
C THR A 174 0.04 0.95 19.47
N CYS A 175 0.26 1.50 20.65
CA CYS A 175 -0.75 1.58 21.70
C CYS A 175 -1.65 2.80 21.49
N LEU A 176 -2.94 2.65 21.78
CA LEU A 176 -3.89 3.75 21.65
C LEU A 176 -4.00 4.54 22.96
N TYR A 177 -3.93 5.88 22.84
CA TYR A 177 -4.04 6.83 23.94
C TYR A 177 -5.17 7.83 23.69
N LEU A 178 -5.77 8.30 24.78
CA LEU A 178 -6.58 9.51 24.79
C LEU A 178 -5.69 10.67 25.23
N TYR A 179 -5.70 11.76 24.46
CA TYR A 179 -4.97 13.00 24.78
C TYR A 179 -5.96 14.13 25.00
N GLU A 180 -5.89 14.76 26.17
CA GLU A 180 -6.67 15.96 26.52
C GLU A 180 -5.77 17.19 26.40
N GLU A 181 -6.02 18.04 25.40
CA GLU A 181 -5.19 19.20 25.10
C GLU A 181 -5.09 20.20 26.25
N LYS A 182 -6.22 20.47 26.94
CA LYS A 182 -6.29 21.45 28.03
C LYS A 182 -5.37 21.12 29.20
N THR A 183 -5.19 19.84 29.48
CA THR A 183 -4.38 19.36 30.62
C THR A 183 -3.02 18.81 30.19
N GLY A 184 -2.84 18.52 28.90
CA GLY A 184 -1.69 17.80 28.37
C GLY A 184 -1.64 16.33 28.79
N THR A 185 -2.75 15.76 29.27
CA THR A 185 -2.80 14.42 29.84
C THR A 185 -2.92 13.37 28.76
N LEU A 186 -2.04 12.37 28.79
CA LEU A 186 -2.14 11.12 28.00
C LEU A 186 -2.68 10.00 28.89
N LYS A 187 -3.74 9.33 28.44
CA LYS A 187 -4.32 8.17 29.11
C LYS A 187 -4.31 6.98 28.15
N LYS A 188 -3.53 5.95 28.46
CA LYS A 188 -3.50 4.70 27.70
C LYS A 188 -4.85 4.02 27.71
N LEU A 189 -5.32 3.56 26.54
CA LEU A 189 -6.62 2.93 26.36
C LEU A 189 -6.51 1.43 26.09
N THR A 190 -5.55 1.01 25.26
CA THR A 190 -5.35 -0.40 24.92
C THR A 190 -4.36 -1.10 25.85
N ALA A 191 -4.39 -2.42 25.88
CA ALA A 191 -3.46 -3.23 26.65
C ALA A 191 -2.00 -3.06 26.16
N LYS A 192 -1.01 -3.41 26.99
CA LYS A 192 0.42 -3.24 26.70
C LYS A 192 0.88 -3.98 25.45
N ASN A 193 0.32 -5.17 25.20
CA ASN A 193 0.69 -6.04 24.09
C ASN A 193 -0.24 -5.91 22.87
N PHE A 194 -1.22 -5.00 22.95
CA PHE A 194 -2.15 -4.72 21.87
C PHE A 194 -1.53 -3.77 20.85
N ASP A 195 -1.41 -4.24 19.62
CA ASP A 195 -0.94 -3.47 18.48
C ASP A 195 -2.13 -2.95 17.68
N THR A 196 -2.35 -1.64 17.71
CA THR A 196 -3.47 -0.97 17.05
C THR A 196 -3.15 -0.77 15.58
N ALA A 197 -3.93 -1.37 14.70
CA ALA A 197 -3.80 -1.21 13.25
C ALA A 197 -4.54 0.03 12.74
N SER A 198 -5.80 0.23 13.17
CA SER A 198 -6.61 1.38 12.74
C SER A 198 -7.70 1.73 13.74
N VAL A 199 -8.27 2.93 13.58
CA VAL A 199 -9.40 3.41 14.37
C VAL A 199 -10.46 4.06 13.48
N CYS A 200 -11.73 3.85 13.83
CA CYS A 200 -12.84 4.56 13.23
C CYS A 200 -13.63 5.28 14.32
N VAL A 201 -13.91 6.57 14.13
CA VAL A 201 -14.54 7.44 15.14
C VAL A 201 -15.97 7.74 14.72
N SER A 202 -16.90 7.61 15.67
CA SER A 202 -18.25 8.20 15.62
C SER A 202 -18.42 9.25 16.71
N ASN A 203 -19.56 9.93 16.75
CA ASN A 203 -19.85 10.91 17.81
C ASN A 203 -19.91 10.29 19.21
N GLU A 204 -20.20 9.01 19.32
CA GLU A 204 -20.46 8.33 20.60
C GLU A 204 -19.41 7.28 20.94
N ALA A 205 -18.69 6.76 19.94
CA ALA A 205 -17.82 5.61 20.12
C ALA A 205 -16.59 5.63 19.21
N LEU A 206 -15.62 4.82 19.58
CA LEU A 206 -14.40 4.56 18.83
C LEU A 206 -14.27 3.06 18.60
N LEU A 207 -14.22 2.64 17.33
CA LEU A 207 -13.81 1.29 16.96
C LEU A 207 -12.28 1.26 16.88
N ILE A 208 -11.70 0.20 17.44
CA ILE A 208 -10.26 -0.02 17.48
C ILE A 208 -10.01 -1.40 16.87
N LEU A 209 -9.37 -1.43 15.73
CA LEU A 209 -8.93 -2.66 15.09
C LEU A 209 -7.47 -2.91 15.45
N GLY A 210 -7.13 -4.14 15.77
CA GLY A 210 -5.77 -4.54 16.07
C GLY A 210 -5.69 -5.95 16.60
N LYS A 211 -4.53 -6.31 17.12
CA LYS A 211 -4.25 -7.64 17.65
C LYS A 211 -3.40 -7.58 18.90
N GLU A 212 -3.58 -8.57 19.77
CA GLU A 212 -2.71 -8.79 20.91
C GLU A 212 -1.83 -10.00 20.64
N TRP A 213 -0.51 -9.84 20.79
CA TRP A 213 0.40 -10.95 20.55
C TRP A 213 1.68 -10.87 21.40
N GLU A 214 2.27 -12.03 21.66
CA GLU A 214 3.55 -12.24 22.32
C GLU A 214 4.27 -13.40 21.66
N ASN A 215 5.58 -13.41 21.65
CA ASN A 215 6.46 -14.42 21.06
C ASN A 215 6.35 -14.53 19.53
N LEU A 216 5.19 -14.86 18.98
CA LEU A 216 4.92 -14.99 17.56
C LEU A 216 3.72 -14.13 17.19
N ILE A 217 3.84 -13.36 16.09
CA ILE A 217 2.73 -12.56 15.58
C ILE A 217 1.54 -13.45 15.20
N ASP A 218 0.34 -13.04 15.61
CA ASP A 218 -0.91 -13.68 15.19
C ASP A 218 -1.44 -13.02 13.93
N GLN A 219 -2.00 -13.78 13.01
CA GLN A 219 -2.58 -13.26 11.77
C GLN A 219 -4.02 -12.79 11.97
N THR A 220 -4.71 -13.27 13.01
CA THR A 220 -6.08 -12.89 13.33
C THR A 220 -6.14 -11.57 14.11
N ASP A 221 -7.26 -10.86 13.95
CA ASP A 221 -7.47 -9.55 14.55
C ASP A 221 -8.64 -9.55 15.52
N SER A 222 -8.68 -8.54 16.36
CA SER A 222 -9.81 -8.21 17.23
C SER A 222 -10.35 -6.82 16.92
N VAL A 223 -11.64 -6.60 17.24
CA VAL A 223 -12.27 -5.29 17.19
C VAL A 223 -12.74 -4.94 18.59
N LEU A 224 -12.25 -3.81 19.10
CA LEU A 224 -12.69 -3.25 20.39
C LEU A 224 -13.58 -2.05 20.13
N LEU A 225 -14.56 -1.84 21.02
CA LEU A 225 -15.43 -0.67 21.05
C LEU A 225 -15.17 0.12 22.33
N TYR A 226 -14.82 1.39 22.20
CA TYR A 226 -14.75 2.31 23.31
C TYR A 226 -15.92 3.27 23.28
N ASP A 227 -16.82 3.17 24.28
CA ASP A 227 -17.89 4.14 24.53
C ASP A 227 -17.29 5.40 25.14
N ILE A 228 -17.42 6.55 24.45
CA ILE A 228 -16.80 7.81 24.84
C ILE A 228 -17.48 8.37 26.10
N LYS A 229 -18.80 8.22 26.22
CA LYS A 229 -19.60 8.74 27.34
C LYS A 229 -19.40 7.91 28.60
N GLU A 230 -19.56 6.60 28.48
CA GLU A 230 -19.41 5.66 29.61
C GLU A 230 -17.92 5.40 29.95
N LYS A 231 -16.99 5.81 29.10
CA LYS A 231 -15.54 5.58 29.20
C LYS A 231 -15.21 4.09 29.36
N LYS A 232 -15.96 3.24 28.67
CA LYS A 232 -15.88 1.78 28.75
C LYS A 232 -15.33 1.18 27.46
N LEU A 233 -14.32 0.33 27.61
CA LEU A 233 -13.78 -0.47 26.52
C LEU A 233 -14.38 -1.88 26.57
N THR A 234 -14.84 -2.38 25.42
CA THR A 234 -15.47 -3.71 25.27
C THR A 234 -14.91 -4.39 24.02
N THR A 235 -14.63 -5.69 24.10
CA THR A 235 -14.28 -6.49 22.93
C THR A 235 -15.55 -6.89 22.18
N LEU A 236 -15.67 -6.50 20.91
CA LEU A 236 -16.76 -6.91 20.02
C LEU A 236 -16.41 -8.19 19.25
N VAL A 237 -15.22 -8.24 18.70
CA VAL A 237 -14.70 -9.39 17.95
C VAL A 237 -13.43 -9.87 18.62
N GLU A 238 -13.46 -11.12 19.10
CA GLU A 238 -12.27 -11.73 19.69
C GLU A 238 -11.29 -12.18 18.62
N GLN A 239 -10.01 -12.09 18.91
CA GLN A 239 -8.91 -12.53 18.06
C GLN A 239 -8.88 -14.07 17.98
N LYS A 240 -9.56 -14.66 16.99
CA LYS A 240 -9.67 -16.12 16.89
C LYS A 240 -9.65 -16.68 15.46
N ASN A 241 -10.48 -16.11 14.58
CA ASN A 241 -10.79 -16.76 13.30
C ASN A 241 -10.80 -15.83 12.10
N LEU A 242 -10.66 -14.51 12.29
CA LEU A 242 -10.77 -13.54 11.21
C LEU A 242 -9.50 -12.68 11.14
N MET A 243 -8.98 -12.54 9.96
CA MET A 243 -8.08 -11.48 9.55
C MET A 243 -8.95 -10.32 9.06
N ILE A 244 -8.86 -9.17 9.72
CA ILE A 244 -9.76 -8.02 9.48
C ILE A 244 -8.93 -6.87 8.95
N SER A 245 -9.21 -6.41 7.73
CA SER A 245 -8.48 -5.27 7.15
C SER A 245 -9.09 -3.91 7.50
N ARG A 246 -10.41 -3.84 7.71
CA ARG A 246 -11.12 -2.62 8.12
C ARG A 246 -12.28 -2.93 9.06
N ALA A 247 -12.54 -2.00 9.98
CA ALA A 247 -13.76 -1.97 10.80
C ALA A 247 -14.27 -0.53 10.83
N VAL A 248 -15.50 -0.30 10.39
CA VAL A 248 -16.08 1.03 10.21
C VAL A 248 -17.51 1.10 10.74
N PHE A 249 -17.94 2.30 11.12
CA PHE A 249 -19.35 2.60 11.33
C PHE A 249 -20.01 2.93 9.98
N ALA A 250 -21.07 2.21 9.64
CA ALA A 250 -21.92 2.48 8.49
C ALA A 250 -23.37 2.62 9.01
N ASP A 251 -23.89 3.85 9.05
CA ASP A 251 -25.10 4.21 9.82
C ASP A 251 -24.99 3.75 11.29
N GLU A 252 -25.97 3.00 11.76
CA GLU A 252 -26.00 2.43 13.12
C GLU A 252 -25.32 1.05 13.19
N LYS A 253 -24.64 0.61 12.12
CA LYS A 253 -24.02 -0.72 12.03
C LYS A 253 -22.50 -0.65 12.05
N ILE A 254 -21.90 -1.72 12.56
CA ILE A 254 -20.46 -1.95 12.47
C ILE A 254 -20.21 -2.94 11.34
N VAL A 255 -19.48 -2.50 10.34
CA VAL A 255 -19.15 -3.28 9.15
C VAL A 255 -17.66 -3.51 9.10
N MET A 256 -17.26 -4.70 8.67
CA MET A 256 -15.87 -5.12 8.57
C MET A 256 -15.59 -5.73 7.19
N THR A 257 -14.38 -5.53 6.69
CA THR A 257 -13.81 -6.34 5.63
C THR A 257 -12.89 -7.37 6.25
N ALA A 258 -13.18 -8.67 6.04
CA ALA A 258 -12.48 -9.73 6.73
C ALA A 258 -12.46 -11.04 5.93
N THR A 259 -11.51 -11.91 6.28
CA THR A 259 -11.41 -13.28 5.75
C THR A 259 -11.04 -14.26 6.84
N ASP A 260 -11.42 -15.53 6.68
CA ASP A 260 -10.91 -16.63 7.53
C ASP A 260 -9.68 -17.32 6.90
N GLY A 261 -9.20 -16.83 5.77
CA GLY A 261 -8.05 -17.38 5.05
C GLY A 261 -8.28 -18.76 4.43
N LYS A 262 -9.52 -19.20 4.27
CA LYS A 262 -9.84 -20.55 3.75
C LYS A 262 -10.67 -20.46 2.48
N PRO A 263 -10.24 -21.11 1.38
CA PRO A 263 -9.09 -22.06 1.29
C PRO A 263 -7.77 -21.43 0.82
N TYR A 264 -7.68 -20.12 0.55
CA TYR A 264 -6.58 -19.51 -0.20
C TYR A 264 -5.49 -18.84 0.65
N GLY A 265 -5.53 -18.99 1.99
CA GLY A 265 -4.50 -18.47 2.89
C GLY A 265 -4.64 -16.97 3.17
N GLU A 266 -3.52 -16.35 3.59
CA GLU A 266 -3.49 -14.94 4.03
C GLU A 266 -3.92 -13.95 2.94
N GLY A 267 -3.65 -14.25 1.67
CA GLY A 267 -4.01 -13.43 0.54
C GLY A 267 -5.46 -13.58 0.06
N GLN A 268 -6.30 -14.38 0.74
CA GLN A 268 -7.70 -14.56 0.35
C GLN A 268 -8.49 -13.25 0.41
N TYR A 269 -9.37 -13.05 -0.56
CA TYR A 269 -10.23 -11.86 -0.61
C TYR A 269 -11.03 -11.68 0.67
N HIS A 270 -11.14 -10.43 1.10
CA HIS A 270 -11.88 -10.05 2.28
C HIS A 270 -13.34 -9.81 1.93
N ASP A 271 -14.22 -10.55 2.59
CA ASP A 271 -15.67 -10.43 2.48
C ASP A 271 -16.21 -9.28 3.35
N ILE A 272 -17.44 -8.82 3.06
CA ILE A 272 -18.14 -7.86 3.93
C ILE A 272 -18.87 -8.60 5.05
N TYR A 273 -18.57 -8.25 6.28
CA TYR A 273 -19.21 -8.71 7.50
C TYR A 273 -19.95 -7.55 8.20
N GLU A 274 -21.08 -7.83 8.81
CA GLU A 274 -21.78 -6.93 9.72
C GLU A 274 -21.78 -7.53 11.13
N TYR A 275 -21.53 -6.74 12.16
CA TYR A 275 -21.65 -7.20 13.54
C TYR A 275 -23.11 -7.34 13.93
N ASP A 276 -23.51 -8.54 14.31
CA ASP A 276 -24.87 -8.84 14.77
C ASP A 276 -24.93 -8.73 16.31
N GLU A 277 -25.64 -7.74 16.79
CA GLU A 277 -25.76 -7.46 18.23
C GLU A 277 -26.52 -8.56 18.99
N THR A 278 -27.44 -9.26 18.33
CA THR A 278 -28.22 -10.35 18.94
C THR A 278 -27.33 -11.60 19.10
N LEU A 279 -26.57 -11.93 18.06
CA LEU A 279 -25.67 -13.07 18.07
C LEU A 279 -24.32 -12.74 18.70
N GLN A 280 -24.02 -11.47 18.94
CA GLN A 280 -22.75 -10.94 19.44
C GLN A 280 -21.53 -11.46 18.66
N LYS A 281 -21.61 -11.41 17.33
CA LYS A 281 -20.54 -11.86 16.44
C LYS A 281 -20.65 -11.24 15.05
N PRO A 282 -19.55 -11.19 14.27
CA PRO A 282 -19.59 -10.84 12.87
C PRO A 282 -20.35 -11.90 12.05
N VAL A 283 -21.19 -11.44 11.13
CA VAL A 283 -21.95 -12.27 10.18
C VAL A 283 -21.60 -11.82 8.77
N LYS A 284 -21.17 -12.77 7.93
CA LYS A 284 -20.87 -12.50 6.51
C LYS A 284 -22.13 -12.06 5.79
N LYS A 285 -22.06 -10.95 5.08
CA LYS A 285 -23.17 -10.37 4.30
C LYS A 285 -22.92 -10.43 2.80
N VAL A 286 -21.70 -10.17 2.37
CA VAL A 286 -21.31 -10.22 0.95
C VAL A 286 -20.04 -11.04 0.83
N GLN A 287 -20.02 -11.94 -0.13
CA GLN A 287 -18.79 -12.61 -0.57
C GLN A 287 -18.15 -11.77 -1.67
N ALA A 288 -16.92 -11.31 -1.42
CA ALA A 288 -16.19 -10.54 -2.41
C ALA A 288 -15.74 -11.44 -3.57
N ASN A 289 -15.91 -10.93 -4.80
CA ASN A 289 -15.47 -11.60 -6.02
C ASN A 289 -14.18 -10.98 -6.59
N CYS A 290 -13.64 -9.98 -5.91
CA CYS A 290 -12.45 -9.24 -6.29
C CYS A 290 -11.70 -8.76 -5.05
N LEU A 291 -10.47 -8.32 -5.21
CA LEU A 291 -9.72 -7.65 -4.15
C LEU A 291 -10.39 -6.30 -3.81
N LEU A 292 -10.71 -6.10 -2.53
CA LEU A 292 -11.10 -4.80 -1.99
C LEU A 292 -9.86 -4.07 -1.47
N GLY A 293 -9.14 -3.41 -2.37
CA GLY A 293 -7.85 -2.78 -2.05
C GLY A 293 -7.12 -2.32 -3.30
N VAL A 294 -5.82 -2.08 -3.16
CA VAL A 294 -4.94 -1.53 -4.19
C VAL A 294 -3.70 -2.41 -4.31
N ASP A 295 -3.54 -3.11 -5.44
CA ASP A 295 -2.37 -3.94 -5.71
C ASP A 295 -1.77 -3.75 -7.12
N ILE A 296 -2.27 -2.77 -7.90
CA ILE A 296 -1.63 -2.39 -9.16
C ILE A 296 -0.35 -1.61 -8.84
N MET A 297 0.77 -2.14 -9.29
CA MET A 297 2.08 -1.60 -8.98
C MET A 297 2.47 -0.39 -9.81
N THR A 298 3.08 0.59 -9.13
CA THR A 298 3.80 1.71 -9.72
C THR A 298 4.91 2.16 -8.76
N ASP A 299 5.98 2.72 -9.30
CA ASP A 299 7.05 3.37 -8.50
C ASP A 299 6.81 4.88 -8.30
N CYS A 300 5.66 5.39 -8.76
CA CYS A 300 5.30 6.81 -8.71
C CYS A 300 4.11 7.15 -7.79
N GLN A 301 3.75 6.23 -6.90
CA GLN A 301 2.83 6.47 -5.79
C GLN A 301 3.62 6.52 -4.49
N TYR A 302 3.66 7.69 -3.84
CA TYR A 302 4.54 7.93 -2.68
C TYR A 302 3.84 7.86 -1.33
N SER A 303 2.55 7.62 -1.31
CA SER A 303 1.73 7.50 -0.10
C SER A 303 0.44 6.76 -0.42
N HIS A 304 -0.17 6.19 0.60
CA HIS A 304 -1.45 5.51 0.52
C HIS A 304 -2.45 6.22 1.42
N GLY A 305 -3.71 6.29 0.98
CA GLY A 305 -4.84 6.79 1.76
C GLY A 305 -5.90 5.73 2.00
N GLU A 306 -7.13 6.14 2.19
CA GLU A 306 -8.23 5.22 2.48
C GLU A 306 -8.69 4.51 1.20
N SER A 307 -8.72 3.18 1.23
CA SER A 307 -9.27 2.35 0.16
C SER A 307 -10.75 2.02 0.34
N LEU A 308 -11.30 2.32 1.53
CA LEU A 308 -12.71 2.14 1.87
C LEU A 308 -13.18 3.34 2.68
N VAL A 309 -14.31 3.94 2.28
CA VAL A 309 -14.95 5.05 2.99
C VAL A 309 -16.45 4.83 3.10
N VAL A 310 -17.05 5.45 4.11
CA VAL A 310 -18.49 5.43 4.31
C VAL A 310 -19.05 6.83 4.07
N ALA A 311 -20.04 6.94 3.20
CA ALA A 311 -20.77 8.19 2.96
C ALA A 311 -21.78 8.47 4.08
N ASN A 312 -22.26 9.71 4.18
CA ASN A 312 -23.22 10.13 5.21
C ASN A 312 -24.57 9.40 5.14
N ASP A 313 -24.90 8.78 4.01
CA ASP A 313 -26.11 7.96 3.84
C ASP A 313 -25.88 6.47 4.17
N GLY A 314 -24.74 6.13 4.78
CA GLY A 314 -24.34 4.78 5.15
C GLY A 314 -23.82 3.93 4.00
N THR A 315 -23.77 4.44 2.76
CA THR A 315 -23.20 3.72 1.62
C THR A 315 -21.71 3.56 1.80
N ILE A 316 -21.22 2.33 1.69
CA ILE A 316 -19.79 2.00 1.74
C ILE A 316 -19.24 2.03 0.33
N TYR A 317 -18.17 2.78 0.10
CA TYR A 317 -17.42 2.76 -1.16
C TYR A 317 -16.06 2.13 -0.93
N ALA A 318 -15.66 1.22 -1.82
CA ALA A 318 -14.38 0.55 -1.75
C ALA A 318 -13.70 0.55 -3.13
N ILE A 319 -12.38 0.64 -3.15
CA ILE A 319 -11.58 0.36 -4.34
C ILE A 319 -11.66 -1.14 -4.58
N ALA A 320 -11.92 -1.53 -5.83
CA ALA A 320 -12.04 -2.92 -6.25
C ALA A 320 -11.18 -3.17 -7.49
N GLN A 321 -10.36 -4.20 -7.43
CA GLN A 321 -9.48 -4.56 -8.54
C GLN A 321 -10.09 -5.67 -9.41
N HIS A 322 -10.16 -5.43 -10.71
CA HIS A 322 -10.62 -6.38 -11.73
C HIS A 322 -9.56 -6.52 -12.85
N GLY A 323 -8.84 -7.63 -12.84
CA GLY A 323 -7.67 -7.81 -13.69
C GLY A 323 -6.61 -6.76 -13.37
N TYR A 324 -6.15 -6.05 -14.38
CA TYR A 324 -5.13 -5.00 -14.29
C TYR A 324 -5.71 -3.57 -14.17
N LYS A 325 -6.95 -3.46 -13.72
CA LYS A 325 -7.67 -2.19 -13.59
C LYS A 325 -8.42 -2.12 -12.28
N ASP A 326 -8.48 -0.95 -11.72
CA ASP A 326 -9.32 -0.66 -10.58
C ASP A 326 -10.68 -0.08 -10.99
N GLY A 327 -11.59 -0.10 -10.05
CA GLY A 327 -12.84 0.60 -10.04
C GLY A 327 -13.20 1.00 -8.62
N ILE A 328 -14.32 1.68 -8.46
CA ILE A 328 -14.92 1.94 -7.16
C ILE A 328 -16.27 1.24 -7.15
N ILE A 329 -16.46 0.34 -6.20
CA ILE A 329 -17.74 -0.31 -5.95
C ILE A 329 -18.41 0.29 -4.74
N SER A 330 -19.75 0.20 -4.67
CA SER A 330 -20.55 0.62 -3.53
C SER A 330 -21.34 -0.54 -2.97
N TYR A 331 -21.45 -0.56 -1.66
CA TYR A 331 -22.32 -1.46 -0.91
C TYR A 331 -23.34 -0.63 -0.16
N LYS A 332 -24.62 -0.78 -0.52
CA LYS A 332 -25.73 -0.12 0.16
C LYS A 332 -26.54 -1.13 0.93
N ARG A 333 -26.75 -0.85 2.22
CA ARG A 333 -27.55 -1.72 3.06
C ARG A 333 -29.03 -1.53 2.77
N GLU A 334 -29.74 -2.63 2.49
CA GLU A 334 -31.17 -2.67 2.26
C GLU A 334 -31.96 -2.87 3.56
N ALA A 335 -33.28 -2.60 3.50
CA ALA A 335 -34.18 -2.70 4.66
C ALA A 335 -34.25 -4.13 5.24
N ASP A 336 -34.02 -5.16 4.44
CA ASP A 336 -34.00 -6.56 4.89
C ASP A 336 -32.66 -6.99 5.49
N GLY A 337 -31.66 -6.10 5.50
CA GLY A 337 -30.31 -6.33 6.02
C GLY A 337 -29.36 -7.00 5.04
N SER A 338 -29.74 -7.17 3.77
CA SER A 338 -28.83 -7.49 2.68
C SER A 338 -28.05 -6.25 2.22
N TYR A 339 -27.06 -6.45 1.37
CA TYR A 339 -26.31 -5.36 0.74
C TYR A 339 -26.45 -5.45 -0.77
N GLU A 340 -26.83 -4.34 -1.39
CA GLU A 340 -26.77 -4.17 -2.84
C GLU A 340 -25.37 -3.71 -3.24
N GLU A 341 -24.72 -4.49 -4.12
CA GLU A 341 -23.43 -4.16 -4.69
C GLU A 341 -23.62 -3.51 -6.06
N ASN A 342 -22.98 -2.36 -6.29
CA ASN A 342 -23.02 -1.66 -7.56
C ASN A 342 -21.62 -1.15 -7.94
N GLU A 343 -21.30 -1.17 -9.24
CA GLU A 343 -20.14 -0.46 -9.77
C GLU A 343 -20.46 1.04 -9.75
N ALA A 344 -19.89 1.77 -8.78
CA ALA A 344 -20.05 3.21 -8.67
C ALA A 344 -19.26 3.94 -9.78
N CYS A 345 -18.01 3.54 -10.01
CA CYS A 345 -17.15 4.18 -10.99
C CYS A 345 -16.17 3.16 -11.58
N ALA A 346 -16.30 2.85 -12.87
CA ALA A 346 -15.29 2.12 -13.64
C ALA A 346 -14.05 3.00 -13.87
N TRP A 347 -12.86 2.45 -13.66
CA TRP A 347 -11.61 3.15 -13.87
C TRP A 347 -10.64 2.34 -14.72
N ASN A 348 -9.96 2.97 -15.68
CA ASN A 348 -8.93 2.32 -16.47
C ASN A 348 -7.54 2.77 -15.99
N GLY A 349 -7.02 2.10 -14.99
CA GLY A 349 -5.76 2.38 -14.33
C GLY A 349 -5.80 2.05 -12.85
N LEU A 350 -5.02 2.75 -12.05
CA LEU A 350 -4.87 2.59 -10.62
C LEU A 350 -5.68 3.66 -9.87
N VAL A 351 -6.50 3.27 -8.90
CA VAL A 351 -7.09 4.17 -7.89
C VAL A 351 -6.27 4.05 -6.61
N CYS A 352 -5.60 5.14 -6.21
CA CYS A 352 -4.70 5.13 -5.07
C CYS A 352 -5.41 5.27 -3.73
N GLU A 353 -6.47 6.08 -3.69
CA GLU A 353 -7.27 6.36 -2.49
C GLU A 353 -8.58 7.06 -2.86
N ILE A 354 -9.54 7.02 -1.95
CA ILE A 354 -10.87 7.61 -2.12
C ILE A 354 -11.26 8.45 -0.89
N ALA A 355 -12.08 9.48 -1.12
CA ALA A 355 -12.73 10.29 -0.10
C ALA A 355 -14.19 10.55 -0.49
N SER A 356 -15.11 10.38 0.46
CA SER A 356 -16.53 10.66 0.25
C SER A 356 -16.88 12.09 0.66
N GLY A 357 -17.60 12.80 -0.19
CA GLY A 357 -18.19 14.10 0.05
C GLY A 357 -19.68 14.09 -0.31
N LYS A 358 -20.37 15.19 -0.12
CA LYS A 358 -21.82 15.29 -0.30
C LYS A 358 -22.24 14.99 -1.76
N GLY A 359 -22.72 13.75 -1.97
CA GLY A 359 -23.19 13.27 -3.28
C GLY A 359 -22.09 13.14 -4.33
N LYS A 360 -20.83 12.97 -3.90
CA LYS A 360 -19.67 12.83 -4.79
C LYS A 360 -18.54 12.04 -4.13
N LEU A 361 -17.67 11.48 -4.95
CA LEU A 361 -16.41 10.90 -4.51
C LEU A 361 -15.26 11.69 -5.11
N SER A 362 -14.25 12.00 -4.31
CA SER A 362 -12.94 12.40 -4.83
C SER A 362 -11.96 11.25 -4.66
N PHE A 363 -11.09 11.06 -5.63
CA PHE A 363 -10.11 9.99 -5.58
C PHE A 363 -8.81 10.41 -6.25
N ALA A 364 -7.70 10.01 -5.66
CA ALA A 364 -6.39 10.11 -6.28
C ALA A 364 -6.18 8.89 -7.15
N ALA A 365 -5.82 9.09 -8.42
CA ALA A 365 -5.73 7.98 -9.36
C ALA A 365 -4.78 8.25 -10.53
N MET A 366 -4.27 7.17 -11.12
CA MET A 366 -3.49 7.18 -12.34
C MET A 366 -4.32 6.57 -13.47
N LYS A 367 -4.43 7.28 -14.59
CA LYS A 367 -4.95 6.70 -15.84
C LYS A 367 -3.86 5.94 -16.57
N ALA A 368 -4.25 5.16 -17.56
CA ALA A 368 -3.31 4.51 -18.47
C ALA A 368 -2.26 5.51 -18.99
N ASN A 369 -0.98 5.17 -18.81
CA ASN A 369 0.20 5.96 -19.15
C ASN A 369 0.25 7.36 -18.51
N GLY A 370 -0.47 7.59 -17.41
CA GLY A 370 -0.56 8.86 -16.70
C GLY A 370 -0.02 8.80 -15.28
N PHE A 371 0.08 9.96 -14.67
CA PHE A 371 0.50 10.15 -13.29
C PHE A 371 -0.68 10.29 -12.34
N CYS A 372 -0.40 10.25 -11.03
CA CYS A 372 -1.40 10.44 -10.00
C CYS A 372 -1.93 11.88 -10.00
N GLU A 373 -3.25 12.00 -10.14
CA GLU A 373 -4.00 13.26 -10.07
C GLU A 373 -5.29 13.05 -9.30
N ILE A 374 -5.94 14.12 -8.86
CA ILE A 374 -7.24 14.05 -8.21
C ILE A 374 -8.35 14.11 -9.27
N TYR A 375 -9.31 13.21 -9.12
CA TYR A 375 -10.53 13.13 -9.91
C TYR A 375 -11.74 13.22 -8.99
N GLU A 376 -12.86 13.71 -9.55
CA GLU A 376 -14.15 13.76 -8.87
C GLU A 376 -15.17 12.96 -9.69
N TYR A 377 -15.87 12.04 -9.04
CA TYR A 377 -17.02 11.33 -9.58
C TYR A 377 -18.29 11.92 -8.98
N LYS A 378 -19.19 12.40 -9.85
CA LYS A 378 -20.48 12.97 -9.47
C LYS A 378 -21.49 12.69 -10.57
N ASP A 379 -22.69 12.21 -10.23
CA ASP A 379 -23.81 11.97 -11.14
C ASP A 379 -23.40 11.18 -12.42
N GLY A 380 -22.62 10.11 -12.26
CA GLY A 380 -22.15 9.28 -13.37
C GLY A 380 -21.00 9.87 -14.20
N THR A 381 -20.47 11.02 -13.81
CA THR A 381 -19.42 11.71 -14.56
C THR A 381 -18.13 11.82 -13.77
N VAL A 382 -17.00 11.46 -14.39
CA VAL A 382 -15.66 11.64 -13.83
C VAL A 382 -15.00 12.88 -14.41
N THR A 383 -14.53 13.79 -13.55
CA THR A 383 -13.84 15.02 -13.92
C THR A 383 -12.46 15.07 -13.30
N LYS A 384 -11.41 15.33 -14.09
CA LYS A 384 -10.06 15.60 -13.59
C LYS A 384 -10.04 16.96 -12.89
N LYS A 385 -9.50 17.01 -11.68
CA LYS A 385 -9.50 18.22 -10.82
C LYS A 385 -8.13 18.86 -10.68
N THR A 386 -7.05 18.12 -10.90
CA THR A 386 -5.68 18.62 -10.76
C THR A 386 -4.84 18.31 -12.00
N SER A 387 -3.71 19.00 -12.14
CA SER A 387 -2.79 18.90 -13.28
C SER A 387 -1.33 19.03 -12.82
N PHE A 388 -0.99 18.42 -11.69
CA PHE A 388 0.33 18.57 -11.06
C PHE A 388 1.47 18.05 -11.94
N ASN A 389 1.19 17.05 -12.80
CA ASN A 389 2.18 16.38 -13.64
C ASN A 389 1.98 16.63 -15.16
N ASP A 390 0.99 17.43 -15.57
CA ASP A 390 0.68 17.62 -17.00
C ASP A 390 1.86 18.24 -17.77
N ALA A 391 2.57 19.21 -17.19
CA ALA A 391 3.75 19.82 -17.81
C ALA A 391 4.88 18.81 -18.08
N TYR A 392 5.05 17.81 -17.21
CA TYR A 392 6.00 16.72 -17.45
C TYR A 392 5.55 15.86 -18.63
N THR A 393 4.29 15.44 -18.65
CA THR A 393 3.71 14.63 -19.73
C THR A 393 3.79 15.32 -21.10
N GLU A 394 3.61 16.63 -21.16
CA GLU A 394 3.68 17.42 -22.40
C GLU A 394 5.10 17.55 -22.96
N THR A 395 6.11 17.45 -22.11
CA THR A 395 7.52 17.70 -22.48
C THR A 395 8.37 16.44 -22.64
N HIS A 396 7.92 15.29 -22.09
CA HIS A 396 8.67 14.05 -22.11
C HIS A 396 8.02 12.97 -22.98
N PHE A 397 8.88 12.10 -23.53
CA PHE A 397 8.43 10.91 -24.23
C PHE A 397 7.96 9.86 -23.22
N ILE A 398 6.68 9.55 -23.26
CA ILE A 398 6.08 8.47 -22.47
C ILE A 398 5.75 7.32 -23.43
N SER A 399 6.45 6.21 -23.30
CA SER A 399 6.13 5.00 -24.07
C SER A 399 4.81 4.42 -23.58
N LYS A 400 3.89 4.20 -24.52
CA LYS A 400 2.55 3.67 -24.19
C LYS A 400 2.61 2.16 -24.06
N ALA A 401 2.08 1.64 -22.97
CA ALA A 401 1.93 0.21 -22.76
C ALA A 401 0.98 -0.36 -23.82
N LYS A 402 1.53 -1.18 -24.70
CA LYS A 402 0.76 -1.91 -25.72
C LYS A 402 0.31 -3.24 -25.14
N HIS A 403 -0.98 -3.40 -24.92
CA HIS A 403 -1.55 -4.63 -24.39
C HIS A 403 -1.38 -5.79 -25.38
N MET A 404 -0.80 -6.89 -24.90
CA MET A 404 -0.45 -8.09 -25.66
C MET A 404 -0.84 -9.36 -24.90
N PRO A 405 -2.14 -9.62 -24.71
CA PRO A 405 -2.58 -10.84 -24.05
C PRO A 405 -2.30 -12.06 -24.93
N PHE A 406 -2.03 -13.20 -24.30
CA PHE A 406 -1.89 -14.48 -25.00
C PHE A 406 -2.54 -15.60 -24.20
N VAL A 407 -2.83 -16.70 -24.87
CA VAL A 407 -3.33 -17.92 -24.21
C VAL A 407 -2.15 -18.87 -24.07
N ASN A 408 -1.81 -19.24 -22.83
CA ASN A 408 -0.72 -20.17 -22.56
C ASN A 408 -1.07 -21.61 -22.94
N LYS A 409 -0.11 -22.52 -22.82
CA LYS A 409 -0.30 -23.95 -23.15
C LYS A 409 -1.41 -24.64 -22.36
N ASP A 410 -1.75 -24.11 -21.17
CA ASP A 410 -2.81 -24.65 -20.30
C ASP A 410 -4.19 -24.05 -20.61
N GLY A 411 -4.30 -23.18 -21.62
CA GLY A 411 -5.54 -22.54 -22.04
C GLY A 411 -5.93 -21.33 -21.16
N VAL A 412 -5.00 -20.80 -20.34
CA VAL A 412 -5.21 -19.63 -19.49
C VAL A 412 -4.79 -18.39 -20.24
N THR A 413 -5.63 -17.35 -20.21
CA THR A 413 -5.27 -16.03 -20.75
C THR A 413 -4.36 -15.31 -19.76
N ILE A 414 -3.21 -14.85 -20.24
CA ILE A 414 -2.23 -14.05 -19.52
C ILE A 414 -2.20 -12.66 -20.14
N ASP A 415 -2.46 -11.64 -19.34
CA ASP A 415 -2.30 -10.25 -19.77
C ASP A 415 -0.84 -9.84 -19.71
N GLY A 416 -0.37 -9.19 -20.77
CA GLY A 416 0.98 -8.66 -20.83
C GLY A 416 1.06 -7.41 -21.70
N TRP A 417 2.17 -6.72 -21.64
CA TRP A 417 2.38 -5.44 -22.32
C TRP A 417 3.79 -5.31 -22.85
N VAL A 418 3.94 -4.42 -23.83
CA VAL A 418 5.22 -4.00 -24.39
C VAL A 418 5.28 -2.48 -24.43
N LEU A 419 6.37 -1.92 -23.89
CA LEU A 419 6.78 -0.55 -24.12
C LEU A 419 7.81 -0.53 -25.27
N GLU A 420 7.48 0.18 -26.35
CA GLU A 420 8.42 0.38 -27.45
C GLU A 420 9.46 1.45 -27.09
N PRO A 421 10.72 1.29 -27.57
CA PRO A 421 11.77 2.26 -27.34
C PRO A 421 11.45 3.62 -27.95
N LYS A 422 12.01 4.67 -27.34
CA LYS A 422 11.97 6.01 -27.92
C LYS A 422 12.58 6.00 -29.34
N ASP A 423 11.90 6.67 -30.27
CA ASP A 423 12.31 6.74 -31.67
C ASP A 423 12.43 5.36 -32.35
N TYR A 424 11.50 4.44 -32.02
CA TYR A 424 11.43 3.10 -32.57
C TYR A 424 11.40 3.11 -34.11
N ASP A 425 12.31 2.34 -34.72
CA ASP A 425 12.44 2.14 -36.16
C ASP A 425 12.47 0.62 -36.46
N PRO A 426 11.47 0.08 -37.15
CA PRO A 426 11.35 -1.37 -37.40
C PRO A 426 12.50 -1.95 -38.23
N SER A 427 13.36 -1.12 -38.81
CA SER A 427 14.55 -1.56 -39.55
C SER A 427 15.78 -1.79 -38.68
N LYS A 428 15.72 -1.42 -37.38
CA LYS A 428 16.82 -1.52 -36.43
C LYS A 428 16.63 -2.69 -35.46
N SER A 429 17.70 -3.06 -34.80
CA SER A 429 17.71 -4.05 -33.72
C SER A 429 17.88 -3.37 -32.36
N TYR A 430 17.19 -3.89 -31.33
CA TYR A 430 17.11 -3.29 -30.02
C TYR A 430 17.33 -4.32 -28.90
N PRO A 431 17.93 -3.95 -27.79
CA PRO A 431 17.88 -4.77 -26.59
C PRO A 431 16.45 -4.81 -26.01
N GLY A 432 16.18 -5.81 -25.18
CA GLY A 432 14.91 -5.93 -24.45
C GLY A 432 15.12 -6.30 -22.99
N VAL A 433 14.13 -6.04 -22.16
CA VAL A 433 14.10 -6.47 -20.77
C VAL A 433 12.73 -7.01 -20.40
N LEU A 434 12.72 -8.21 -19.82
CA LEU A 434 11.55 -8.77 -19.14
C LEU A 434 11.53 -8.24 -17.72
N GLU A 435 10.49 -7.48 -17.38
CA GLU A 435 10.27 -6.98 -16.01
C GLU A 435 9.25 -7.84 -15.30
N ILE A 436 9.57 -8.26 -14.06
CA ILE A 436 8.78 -9.19 -13.27
C ILE A 436 8.37 -8.53 -11.97
N HIS A 437 7.05 -8.41 -11.72
CA HIS A 437 6.52 -7.77 -10.51
C HIS A 437 6.79 -8.57 -9.22
N GLY A 438 6.63 -7.91 -8.08
CA GLY A 438 6.67 -8.53 -6.76
C GLY A 438 5.34 -9.20 -6.36
N GLY A 439 5.23 -9.56 -5.11
CA GLY A 439 4.06 -10.20 -4.53
C GLY A 439 4.31 -11.67 -4.18
N PRO A 440 3.78 -12.69 -4.90
CA PRO A 440 3.24 -12.70 -6.27
C PRO A 440 1.87 -12.06 -6.46
N ARG A 441 1.05 -11.93 -5.42
CA ARG A 441 -0.26 -11.31 -5.43
C ARG A 441 -0.14 -9.78 -5.55
N CYS A 442 0.46 -9.31 -6.65
CA CYS A 442 0.47 -7.95 -7.15
C CYS A 442 0.15 -7.99 -8.64
N THR A 443 0.02 -6.83 -9.28
CA THR A 443 -0.41 -6.76 -10.66
C THR A 443 0.29 -5.60 -11.36
N TYR A 444 0.79 -5.82 -12.57
CA TYR A 444 1.10 -4.72 -13.47
C TYR A 444 -0.16 -4.26 -14.21
N GLY A 445 -0.23 -2.97 -14.50
CA GLY A 445 -1.25 -2.34 -15.32
C GLY A 445 -0.65 -1.42 -16.37
N GLU A 446 -1.52 -0.64 -17.00
CA GLU A 446 -1.10 0.35 -18.01
C GLU A 446 -0.65 1.70 -17.39
N VAL A 447 -0.40 1.75 -16.10
CA VAL A 447 -0.01 2.98 -15.39
C VAL A 447 1.45 3.34 -15.66
N PHE A 448 1.80 4.59 -15.41
CA PHE A 448 3.19 5.03 -15.54
C PHE A 448 4.07 4.30 -14.51
N PHE A 449 5.20 3.76 -14.98
CA PHE A 449 6.21 3.15 -14.15
C PHE A 449 7.57 3.73 -14.54
N HIS A 450 8.18 4.55 -13.69
CA HIS A 450 9.33 5.37 -14.02
C HIS A 450 10.53 4.53 -14.49
N GLU A 451 10.88 3.46 -13.78
CA GLU A 451 11.99 2.57 -14.14
C GLU A 451 11.84 2.04 -15.58
N MET A 452 10.65 1.54 -15.92
CA MET A 452 10.36 1.02 -17.27
C MET A 452 10.44 2.11 -18.33
N GLN A 453 9.98 3.33 -18.03
CA GLN A 453 10.04 4.47 -18.95
C GLN A 453 11.48 4.96 -19.18
N VAL A 454 12.34 4.88 -18.17
CA VAL A 454 13.77 5.17 -18.32
C VAL A 454 14.40 4.19 -19.30
N TRP A 455 14.11 2.89 -19.22
CA TRP A 455 14.64 1.90 -20.17
C TRP A 455 14.11 2.12 -21.59
N ALA A 456 12.83 2.36 -21.75
CA ALA A 456 12.25 2.69 -23.04
C ALA A 456 12.88 3.97 -23.65
N SER A 457 13.17 4.98 -22.83
CA SER A 457 13.85 6.20 -23.23
C SER A 457 15.31 5.98 -23.61
N LYS A 458 15.96 4.96 -23.05
CA LYS A 458 17.33 4.52 -23.43
C LYS A 458 17.36 3.71 -24.72
N GLY A 459 16.20 3.43 -25.33
CA GLY A 459 16.12 2.71 -26.58
C GLY A 459 15.94 1.19 -26.41
N TRP A 460 15.38 0.73 -25.29
CA TRP A 460 15.11 -0.68 -25.04
C TRP A 460 13.62 -0.99 -25.16
N PHE A 461 13.31 -2.19 -25.62
CA PHE A 461 11.98 -2.76 -25.38
C PHE A 461 11.85 -3.17 -23.92
N VAL A 462 10.73 -2.83 -23.30
CA VAL A 462 10.38 -3.34 -21.97
C VAL A 462 9.11 -4.15 -22.11
N PHE A 463 9.10 -5.36 -21.63
CA PHE A 463 7.92 -6.22 -21.69
C PHE A 463 7.69 -6.89 -20.33
N PHE A 464 6.41 -6.98 -19.96
CA PHE A 464 5.98 -7.46 -18.65
C PHE A 464 4.59 -8.07 -18.75
N CYS A 465 4.26 -9.01 -17.88
CA CYS A 465 2.96 -9.65 -17.83
C CYS A 465 2.54 -9.97 -16.41
N ASN A 466 1.29 -10.39 -16.26
CA ASN A 466 0.73 -10.89 -15.02
C ASN A 466 0.61 -12.42 -15.10
N PRO A 467 1.64 -13.19 -14.69
CA PRO A 467 1.60 -14.64 -14.67
C PRO A 467 0.59 -15.14 -13.63
N ARG A 468 0.24 -16.42 -13.67
CA ARG A 468 -0.53 -17.07 -12.60
C ARG A 468 0.18 -16.84 -11.26
N GLY A 469 -0.57 -16.45 -10.25
CA GLY A 469 -0.09 -15.90 -8.97
C GLY A 469 -0.38 -14.41 -8.82
N SER A 470 -0.60 -13.68 -9.92
CA SER A 470 -0.96 -12.26 -9.91
C SER A 470 -2.37 -12.01 -9.39
N GLU A 471 -2.58 -10.83 -8.80
CA GLU A 471 -3.85 -10.40 -8.24
C GLU A 471 -4.83 -9.89 -9.32
N GLY A 472 -6.13 -9.79 -8.97
CA GLY A 472 -7.18 -9.21 -9.80
C GLY A 472 -7.90 -10.19 -10.74
N TYR A 473 -7.38 -11.39 -10.93
CA TYR A 473 -7.94 -12.40 -11.86
C TYR A 473 -8.73 -13.51 -11.14
N GLY A 474 -9.04 -13.30 -9.87
CA GLY A 474 -9.75 -14.25 -9.02
C GLY A 474 -8.83 -15.19 -8.26
N GLU A 475 -9.35 -15.75 -7.17
CA GLU A 475 -8.60 -16.53 -6.19
C GLU A 475 -7.85 -17.74 -6.77
N VAL A 476 -8.46 -18.43 -7.74
CA VAL A 476 -7.85 -19.61 -8.37
C VAL A 476 -6.62 -19.25 -9.19
N PHE A 477 -6.65 -18.10 -9.87
CA PHE A 477 -5.53 -17.59 -10.64
C PHE A 477 -4.42 -17.07 -9.71
N ALA A 478 -4.79 -16.39 -8.64
CA ALA A 478 -3.86 -15.81 -7.68
C ALA A 478 -3.22 -16.85 -6.73
N ASP A 479 -3.80 -18.04 -6.58
CA ASP A 479 -3.27 -19.07 -5.67
C ASP A 479 -2.05 -19.81 -6.27
N LEU A 480 -0.88 -19.27 -6.01
CA LEU A 480 0.41 -19.86 -6.39
C LEU A 480 1.00 -20.77 -5.30
N ARG A 481 0.34 -20.90 -4.15
CA ARG A 481 0.88 -21.60 -2.98
C ARG A 481 1.34 -23.02 -3.30
N GLY A 482 2.58 -23.32 -2.93
CA GLY A 482 3.24 -24.59 -3.19
C GLY A 482 3.62 -24.87 -4.64
N LYS A 483 3.53 -23.86 -5.56
CA LYS A 483 3.78 -23.99 -7.01
C LYS A 483 4.83 -22.98 -7.51
N TYR A 484 5.52 -22.30 -6.64
CA TYR A 484 6.54 -21.31 -7.00
C TYR A 484 7.61 -21.88 -7.93
N GLY A 485 7.96 -21.14 -8.97
CA GLY A 485 8.94 -21.57 -9.97
C GLY A 485 8.44 -22.65 -10.92
N THR A 486 7.12 -22.88 -11.01
CA THR A 486 6.51 -23.86 -11.93
C THR A 486 5.65 -23.17 -12.97
N ILE A 487 4.33 -23.07 -12.73
CA ILE A 487 3.36 -22.49 -13.67
C ILE A 487 3.59 -20.99 -13.92
N ASP A 488 4.07 -20.28 -12.93
CA ASP A 488 4.44 -18.87 -12.99
C ASP A 488 5.68 -18.64 -13.88
N TYR A 489 6.72 -19.46 -13.71
CA TYR A 489 7.89 -19.46 -14.58
C TYR A 489 7.53 -19.79 -16.03
N GLU A 490 6.69 -20.81 -16.25
CA GLU A 490 6.23 -21.19 -17.58
C GLU A 490 5.48 -20.05 -18.26
N ASP A 491 4.55 -19.37 -17.57
CA ASP A 491 3.81 -18.22 -18.10
C ASP A 491 4.74 -17.09 -18.54
N LEU A 492 5.77 -16.77 -17.74
CA LEU A 492 6.76 -15.75 -18.07
C LEU A 492 7.61 -16.12 -19.29
N MET A 493 8.02 -17.38 -19.40
CA MET A 493 8.83 -17.84 -20.55
C MET A 493 8.00 -17.88 -21.85
N GLU A 494 6.76 -18.32 -21.77
CA GLU A 494 5.83 -18.32 -22.92
C GLU A 494 5.48 -16.89 -23.34
N PHE A 495 5.29 -15.96 -22.38
CA PHE A 495 5.09 -14.54 -22.70
C PHE A 495 6.30 -13.94 -23.41
N ALA A 496 7.51 -14.22 -22.92
CA ALA A 496 8.73 -13.77 -23.59
C ALA A 496 8.81 -14.29 -25.04
N ASP A 497 8.48 -15.55 -25.29
CA ASP A 497 8.42 -16.12 -26.64
C ASP A 497 7.37 -15.43 -27.50
N HIS A 498 6.19 -15.13 -26.94
CA HIS A 498 5.12 -14.41 -27.62
C HIS A 498 5.54 -13.01 -28.07
N VAL A 499 6.23 -12.26 -27.17
CA VAL A 499 6.77 -10.93 -27.49
C VAL A 499 7.84 -11.00 -28.57
N LEU A 500 8.78 -11.93 -28.47
CA LEU A 500 9.86 -12.10 -29.46
C LEU A 500 9.35 -12.49 -30.85
N ALA A 501 8.28 -13.27 -30.92
CA ALA A 501 7.63 -13.59 -32.18
C ALA A 501 6.96 -12.37 -32.82
N ALA A 502 6.38 -11.48 -32.01
CA ALA A 502 5.70 -10.26 -32.47
C ALA A 502 6.69 -9.12 -32.82
N TYR A 503 7.83 -9.07 -32.13
CA TYR A 503 8.86 -8.04 -32.29
C TYR A 503 10.21 -8.64 -32.67
N PRO A 504 10.40 -9.08 -33.93
CA PRO A 504 11.67 -9.65 -34.40
C PRO A 504 12.85 -8.64 -34.38
N GLN A 505 12.59 -7.37 -34.08
CA GLN A 505 13.58 -6.33 -33.87
C GLN A 505 14.28 -6.43 -32.51
N ILE A 506 13.75 -7.21 -31.56
CA ILE A 506 14.43 -7.48 -30.29
C ILE A 506 15.57 -8.45 -30.55
N ASP A 507 16.78 -8.03 -30.21
CA ASP A 507 18.00 -8.84 -30.31
C ASP A 507 17.99 -9.91 -29.21
N ILE A 508 17.74 -11.16 -29.58
CA ILE A 508 17.67 -12.28 -28.62
C ILE A 508 18.95 -12.47 -27.81
N ALA A 509 20.10 -11.98 -28.32
CA ALA A 509 21.39 -12.01 -27.61
C ALA A 509 21.54 -10.85 -26.60
N LYS A 510 20.56 -9.94 -26.52
CA LYS A 510 20.58 -8.74 -25.66
C LYS A 510 19.30 -8.59 -24.86
N ILE A 511 18.73 -9.69 -24.38
CA ILE A 511 17.57 -9.67 -23.54
C ILE A 511 18.03 -9.80 -22.09
N GLY A 512 17.58 -8.87 -21.23
CA GLY A 512 17.74 -8.95 -19.78
C GLY A 512 16.46 -9.41 -19.11
N ALA A 513 16.58 -9.81 -17.82
CA ALA A 513 15.46 -9.97 -16.92
C ALA A 513 15.71 -9.16 -15.63
N ALA A 514 14.68 -8.53 -15.08
CA ALA A 514 14.77 -7.79 -13.85
C ALA A 514 13.51 -7.97 -13.00
N GLY A 515 13.62 -7.84 -11.68
CA GLY A 515 12.49 -7.92 -10.78
C GLY A 515 12.89 -7.83 -9.32
N GLY A 516 11.92 -7.42 -8.49
CA GLY A 516 12.10 -7.25 -7.05
C GLY A 516 11.20 -8.17 -6.23
N SER A 517 11.63 -8.56 -5.01
CA SER A 517 10.86 -9.42 -4.11
C SER A 517 10.55 -10.77 -4.77
N TYR A 518 9.29 -11.14 -4.96
CA TYR A 518 8.92 -12.32 -5.77
C TYR A 518 9.52 -12.26 -7.18
N GLY A 519 9.53 -11.07 -7.85
CA GLY A 519 10.21 -10.90 -9.14
C GLY A 519 11.71 -11.18 -9.04
N GLY A 520 12.35 -10.82 -7.93
CA GLY A 520 13.74 -11.17 -7.62
C GLY A 520 13.93 -12.68 -7.37
N PHE A 521 13.00 -13.33 -6.66
CA PHE A 521 12.96 -14.79 -6.57
C PHE A 521 12.93 -15.42 -7.96
N MET A 522 12.04 -14.94 -8.83
CA MET A 522 11.91 -15.45 -10.19
C MET A 522 13.18 -15.18 -11.04
N CYS A 523 13.82 -14.03 -10.87
CA CYS A 523 15.13 -13.74 -11.47
C CYS A 523 16.19 -14.78 -11.06
N ASN A 524 16.25 -15.13 -9.77
CA ASN A 524 17.14 -16.16 -9.26
C ASN A 524 16.76 -17.56 -9.77
N TRP A 525 15.45 -17.84 -9.91
CA TRP A 525 14.96 -19.10 -10.47
C TRP A 525 15.35 -19.25 -11.93
N ILE A 526 15.14 -18.20 -12.74
CA ILE A 526 15.52 -18.11 -14.15
C ILE A 526 17.01 -18.42 -14.32
N GLU A 527 17.88 -17.84 -13.48
CA GLU A 527 19.35 -18.03 -13.53
C GLU A 527 19.75 -19.50 -13.42
N GLY A 528 19.04 -20.28 -12.60
CA GLY A 528 19.31 -21.71 -12.41
C GLY A 528 18.67 -22.63 -13.46
N HIS A 529 17.76 -22.13 -14.31
CA HIS A 529 16.92 -22.96 -15.18
C HIS A 529 17.02 -22.65 -16.67
N THR A 530 17.59 -21.51 -17.07
CA THR A 530 17.77 -21.15 -18.48
C THR A 530 18.95 -20.21 -18.67
N ASP A 531 19.60 -20.26 -19.82
CA ASP A 531 20.69 -19.36 -20.25
C ASP A 531 20.27 -18.39 -21.37
N ARG A 532 18.93 -18.17 -21.54
CA ARG A 532 18.39 -17.32 -22.62
C ARG A 532 18.61 -15.82 -22.40
N PHE A 533 18.86 -15.37 -21.17
CA PHE A 533 19.05 -13.97 -20.85
C PHE A 533 20.53 -13.58 -20.86
N ALA A 534 20.84 -12.39 -21.37
CA ALA A 534 22.21 -11.86 -21.45
C ALA A 534 22.69 -11.29 -20.12
N ALA A 535 21.79 -10.81 -19.28
CA ALA A 535 22.05 -10.29 -17.93
C ALA A 535 20.76 -10.34 -17.10
N ILE A 536 20.91 -10.42 -15.77
CA ILE A 536 19.80 -10.45 -14.82
C ILE A 536 20.05 -9.42 -13.72
N ALA A 537 19.00 -8.72 -13.27
CA ALA A 537 19.01 -7.85 -12.09
C ALA A 537 17.99 -8.36 -11.07
N SER A 538 18.47 -8.93 -9.97
CA SER A 538 17.67 -9.48 -8.89
C SER A 538 17.67 -8.53 -7.70
N GLN A 539 16.52 -7.98 -7.33
CA GLN A 539 16.40 -6.99 -6.27
C GLN A 539 15.67 -7.60 -5.05
N ARG A 540 16.19 -7.38 -3.82
CA ARG A 540 15.55 -7.78 -2.55
C ARG A 540 14.85 -9.15 -2.61
N SER A 541 15.57 -10.14 -3.06
CA SER A 541 15.05 -11.42 -3.53
C SER A 541 15.07 -12.53 -2.48
N VAL A 542 14.13 -13.47 -2.56
CA VAL A 542 14.21 -14.75 -1.88
C VAL A 542 15.08 -15.71 -2.70
N SER A 543 16.19 -16.17 -2.13
CA SER A 543 17.09 -17.16 -2.77
C SER A 543 16.95 -18.54 -2.14
N ASN A 544 16.58 -18.60 -0.87
CA ASN A 544 16.49 -19.83 -0.09
C ASN A 544 15.37 -19.70 0.96
N TRP A 545 14.29 -20.39 0.74
CA TRP A 545 13.11 -20.38 1.60
C TRP A 545 13.38 -20.82 3.04
N VAL A 546 14.39 -21.68 3.27
CA VAL A 546 14.77 -22.10 4.62
C VAL A 546 15.44 -20.95 5.38
N SER A 547 16.29 -20.18 4.71
CA SER A 547 16.93 -18.99 5.31
C SER A 547 15.92 -17.86 5.49
N ASP A 548 15.06 -17.63 4.50
CA ASP A 548 14.02 -16.60 4.54
C ASP A 548 13.08 -16.81 5.71
N PHE A 549 12.62 -18.03 5.92
CA PHE A 549 11.78 -18.42 7.06
C PHE A 549 12.39 -18.00 8.41
N GLY A 550 13.71 -18.10 8.56
CA GLY A 550 14.38 -17.82 9.82
C GLY A 550 14.94 -16.40 9.99
N CYS A 551 15.07 -15.64 8.91
CA CYS A 551 15.76 -14.35 8.91
C CYS A 551 14.90 -13.18 8.44
N SER A 552 13.87 -13.44 7.61
CA SER A 552 13.00 -12.39 7.06
C SER A 552 11.93 -11.97 8.05
N GLU A 553 11.50 -10.72 7.96
CA GLU A 553 10.38 -10.18 8.72
C GLU A 553 9.04 -10.84 8.37
N ILE A 554 8.92 -11.38 7.16
CA ILE A 554 7.71 -12.07 6.69
C ILE A 554 7.85 -13.59 6.76
N GLY A 555 9.07 -14.12 6.95
CA GLY A 555 9.41 -15.53 6.72
C GLY A 555 8.51 -16.52 7.46
N VAL A 556 8.25 -16.32 8.74
CA VAL A 556 7.49 -17.30 9.53
C VAL A 556 6.03 -17.42 9.09
N THR A 557 5.39 -16.33 8.68
CA THR A 557 3.99 -16.32 8.23
C THR A 557 3.90 -16.57 6.73
N PHE A 558 4.52 -15.71 5.94
CA PHE A 558 4.47 -15.72 4.48
C PHE A 558 5.01 -17.05 3.91
N ASP A 559 6.24 -17.48 4.28
CA ASP A 559 6.84 -18.68 3.68
C ASP A 559 6.02 -19.92 3.99
N GLN A 560 5.53 -20.04 5.23
CA GLN A 560 4.67 -21.16 5.61
C GLN A 560 3.38 -21.17 4.77
N ASN A 561 2.78 -20.01 4.53
CA ASN A 561 1.58 -19.88 3.73
C ASN A 561 1.85 -20.17 2.25
N GLU A 562 2.92 -19.61 1.69
CA GLU A 562 3.22 -19.68 0.27
C GLU A 562 3.82 -21.03 -0.15
N ILE A 563 4.72 -21.60 0.63
CA ILE A 563 5.34 -22.88 0.30
C ILE A 563 4.52 -24.06 0.81
N LEU A 564 3.56 -23.83 1.73
CA LEU A 564 2.81 -24.89 2.44
C LEU A 564 3.74 -25.88 3.13
N ALA A 565 4.82 -25.37 3.74
CA ALA A 565 5.84 -26.13 4.45
C ALA A 565 6.59 -25.23 5.44
N THR A 566 7.19 -25.85 6.43
CA THR A 566 8.13 -25.23 7.37
C THR A 566 9.43 -26.03 7.41
N PRO A 567 10.53 -25.52 7.98
CA PRO A 567 11.77 -26.28 8.13
C PRO A 567 11.61 -27.61 8.89
N TRP A 568 10.56 -27.73 9.69
CA TRP A 568 10.32 -28.93 10.52
C TRP A 568 9.44 -30.00 9.87
N ASN A 569 8.54 -29.59 8.94
CA ASN A 569 7.58 -30.52 8.32
C ASN A 569 7.72 -30.65 6.81
N GLY A 570 8.63 -29.90 6.17
CA GLY A 570 8.77 -29.89 4.72
C GLY A 570 10.09 -29.29 4.21
N MET A 571 11.20 -29.51 4.90
CA MET A 571 12.53 -29.02 4.55
C MET A 571 12.90 -29.31 3.09
N GLU A 572 12.64 -30.52 2.60
CA GLU A 572 12.94 -30.90 1.22
C GLU A 572 12.14 -30.07 0.21
N LYS A 573 10.84 -29.85 0.47
CA LYS A 573 9.98 -29.01 -0.36
C LYS A 573 10.47 -27.56 -0.39
N MET A 574 10.82 -26.98 0.77
CA MET A 574 11.38 -25.62 0.84
C MET A 574 12.68 -25.53 0.05
N TRP A 575 13.56 -26.53 0.15
CA TRP A 575 14.80 -26.59 -0.61
C TRP A 575 14.55 -26.74 -2.12
N ASP A 576 13.58 -27.56 -2.52
CA ASP A 576 13.22 -27.79 -3.92
C ASP A 576 12.66 -26.51 -4.60
N CYS A 577 11.93 -25.68 -3.85
CA CYS A 577 11.46 -24.39 -4.31
C CYS A 577 12.52 -23.28 -4.19
N SER A 578 13.69 -23.53 -3.58
CA SER A 578 14.73 -22.52 -3.39
C SER A 578 15.61 -22.37 -4.63
N PRO A 579 15.73 -21.18 -5.23
CA PRO A 579 16.63 -20.92 -6.36
C PRO A 579 18.07 -21.33 -6.08
N LEU A 580 18.54 -21.17 -4.85
CA LEU A 580 19.90 -21.54 -4.42
C LEU A 580 20.25 -23.00 -4.71
N LYS A 581 19.27 -23.92 -4.68
CA LYS A 581 19.48 -25.33 -5.05
C LYS A 581 20.05 -25.50 -6.44
N TYR A 582 19.68 -24.62 -7.37
CA TYR A 582 19.99 -24.68 -8.79
C TYR A 582 21.12 -23.72 -9.20
N ALA A 583 21.70 -22.99 -8.25
CA ALA A 583 22.73 -21.99 -8.53
C ALA A 583 24.00 -22.56 -9.18
N CYS A 584 24.28 -23.86 -9.06
CA CYS A 584 25.38 -24.52 -9.77
C CYS A 584 25.20 -24.53 -11.30
N ASN A 585 23.99 -24.27 -11.82
CA ASN A 585 23.69 -24.16 -13.25
C ASN A 585 23.89 -22.73 -13.78
N ALA A 586 24.09 -21.74 -12.90
CA ALA A 586 24.20 -20.33 -13.25
C ALA A 586 25.30 -20.05 -14.29
N LYS A 587 24.95 -19.31 -15.34
CA LYS A 587 25.86 -18.92 -16.42
C LYS A 587 25.71 -17.46 -16.79
N THR A 588 24.55 -16.87 -16.57
CA THR A 588 24.25 -15.49 -16.94
C THR A 588 24.83 -14.53 -15.90
N PRO A 589 25.45 -13.40 -16.28
CA PRO A 589 25.83 -12.37 -15.32
C PRO A 589 24.59 -11.86 -14.56
N ILE A 590 24.63 -11.92 -13.24
CA ILE A 590 23.55 -11.46 -12.37
C ILE A 590 24.03 -10.38 -11.41
N LEU A 591 23.22 -9.31 -11.27
CA LEU A 591 23.39 -8.25 -10.29
C LEU A 591 22.38 -8.47 -9.16
N PHE A 592 22.85 -8.50 -7.92
CA PHE A 592 22.03 -8.50 -6.72
C PHE A 592 21.97 -7.09 -6.10
N ILE A 593 20.77 -6.62 -5.75
CA ILE A 593 20.51 -5.29 -5.18
C ILE A 593 19.67 -5.44 -3.91
#